data_b3fb68eac0e60bf74956d71105e690e7
#
_entry.id   b3fb68eac0e60bf74956d71105e690e7
#
_cell.length_a   1.000
_cell.length_b   1.000
_cell.length_c   1.000
_cell.angle_alpha   90.00
_cell.angle_beta   90.00
_cell.angle_gamma   90.00
#
_symmetry.space_group_name_H-M   'P 1'
#
loop_
_entity.id
_entity.type
_entity.pdbx_description
1 polymer ?
#
loop_
_entity_poly.entity_id
_entity_poly.type
_entity_poly.pdbx_seq_one_letter_code
_entity_poly.pdbx_strand_id
1 'polypeptide(L)'
;MKIWAHRGCSQNYPENTMTAFEKACTIPGLAGIETDIQISKDGHLMVFHDERVDRTTDGTGFLRDYTYEELRRLRIDAGDGKNEQIPCIEELLELLQDKVHEDAAFKLNIELKNSVYQYPGMEEKIVDLIHKRGLQKNI
;
A
#
# COMPACT_ATOMS: atom_id res chain seq x y z
N MET A 1 -24.68 -0.57 -5.43
CA MET A 1 -23.55 0.38 -5.18
C MET A 1 -22.35 -0.42 -4.68
N LYS A 2 -21.15 -0.16 -5.18
CA LYS A 2 -19.92 -0.82 -4.71
C LYS A 2 -19.16 0.14 -3.79
N ILE A 3 -18.74 -0.33 -2.63
CA ILE A 3 -18.00 0.46 -1.64
C ILE A 3 -16.54 0.02 -1.66
N TRP A 4 -15.62 0.98 -1.60
CA TRP A 4 -14.17 0.77 -1.60
C TRP A 4 -13.54 1.42 -0.37
N ALA A 5 -12.54 0.78 0.19
CA ALA A 5 -11.73 1.33 1.27
C ALA A 5 -10.55 2.11 0.70
N HIS A 6 -10.62 3.44 0.70
CA HIS A 6 -9.57 4.33 0.24
C HIS A 6 -8.40 4.32 1.22
N ARG A 7 -7.25 3.81 0.80
CA ARG A 7 -6.04 3.59 1.60
C ARG A 7 -6.29 2.69 2.83
N GLY A 8 -7.18 1.69 2.66
CA GLY A 8 -7.66 0.85 3.74
C GLY A 8 -8.75 1.52 4.59
N CYS A 9 -8.95 1.09 5.83
CA CYS A 9 -9.84 1.72 6.80
C CYS A 9 -9.28 3.03 7.35
N SER A 10 -8.93 3.98 6.48
CA SER A 10 -8.16 5.19 6.80
C SER A 10 -8.88 6.19 7.72
N GLN A 11 -10.18 6.05 7.95
CA GLN A 11 -10.90 6.88 8.92
C GLN A 11 -10.62 6.48 10.38
N ASN A 12 -10.27 5.22 10.62
CA ASN A 12 -10.09 4.66 11.97
C ASN A 12 -8.65 4.20 12.23
N TYR A 13 -7.86 4.01 11.21
CA TYR A 13 -6.48 3.53 11.26
C TYR A 13 -5.59 4.38 10.35
N PRO A 14 -4.29 4.48 10.58
CA PRO A 14 -3.41 5.24 9.69
C PRO A 14 -3.49 4.74 8.24
N GLU A 15 -3.63 5.68 7.32
CA GLU A 15 -3.73 5.38 5.89
C GLU A 15 -2.55 4.54 5.36
N ASN A 16 -2.81 3.67 4.40
CA ASN A 16 -1.78 2.86 3.74
C ASN A 16 -0.91 2.03 4.70
N THR A 17 -1.47 1.57 5.81
CA THR A 17 -0.82 0.63 6.75
C THR A 17 -1.42 -0.76 6.64
N MET A 18 -0.65 -1.79 7.04
CA MET A 18 -1.16 -3.16 7.02
C MET A 18 -2.38 -3.33 7.92
N THR A 19 -2.40 -2.70 9.10
CA THR A 19 -3.57 -2.72 9.99
C THR A 19 -4.81 -2.13 9.29
N ALA A 20 -4.69 -1.01 8.58
CA ALA A 20 -5.81 -0.41 7.84
C ALA A 20 -6.34 -1.35 6.74
N PHE A 21 -5.45 -2.08 6.05
CA PHE A 21 -5.83 -3.05 5.01
C PHE A 21 -6.48 -4.31 5.60
N GLU A 22 -5.90 -4.89 6.65
CA GLU A 22 -6.46 -6.04 7.35
C GLU A 22 -7.87 -5.75 7.86
N LYS A 23 -8.08 -4.57 8.46
CA LYS A 23 -9.41 -4.14 8.91
C LYS A 23 -10.39 -3.95 7.75
N ALA A 24 -9.94 -3.39 6.63
CA ALA A 24 -10.77 -3.30 5.43
C ALA A 24 -11.23 -4.68 4.94
N CYS A 25 -10.35 -5.68 4.94
CA CYS A 25 -10.68 -7.04 4.54
C CYS A 25 -11.77 -7.71 5.41
N THR A 26 -12.01 -7.22 6.63
CA THR A 26 -13.06 -7.75 7.54
C THR A 26 -14.42 -7.11 7.31
N ILE A 27 -14.54 -6.07 6.49
CA ILE A 27 -15.82 -5.36 6.25
C ILE A 27 -16.71 -6.19 5.31
N PRO A 28 -17.90 -6.63 5.77
CA PRO A 28 -18.79 -7.39 4.90
C PRO A 28 -19.27 -6.58 3.72
N GLY A 29 -19.22 -7.15 2.52
CA GLY A 29 -19.71 -6.52 1.28
C GLY A 29 -18.82 -5.41 0.73
N LEU A 30 -17.63 -5.21 1.27
CA LEU A 30 -16.64 -4.31 0.68
C LEU A 30 -16.19 -4.86 -0.68
N ALA A 31 -16.22 -4.03 -1.71
CA ALA A 31 -15.85 -4.45 -3.06
C ALA A 31 -14.34 -4.54 -3.27
N GLY A 32 -13.58 -3.75 -2.54
CA GLY A 32 -12.13 -3.73 -2.66
C GLY A 32 -11.46 -2.62 -1.87
N ILE A 33 -10.15 -2.60 -1.99
CA ILE A 33 -9.25 -1.61 -1.37
C ILE A 33 -8.61 -0.79 -2.50
N GLU A 34 -8.39 0.47 -2.22
CA GLU A 34 -7.55 1.34 -3.03
C GLU A 34 -6.29 1.67 -2.25
N THR A 35 -5.15 1.81 -2.93
CA THR A 35 -3.84 2.11 -2.34
C THR A 35 -2.94 2.83 -3.33
N ASP A 36 -1.87 3.43 -2.82
CA ASP A 36 -0.87 4.17 -3.60
C ASP A 36 0.50 3.51 -3.51
N ILE A 37 1.27 3.50 -4.60
CA ILE A 37 2.65 3.04 -4.57
C ILE A 37 3.63 4.05 -5.16
N GLN A 38 4.84 4.03 -4.60
CA GLN A 38 6.02 4.76 -5.05
C GLN A 38 7.25 3.85 -5.01
N ILE A 39 8.39 4.30 -5.54
CA ILE A 39 9.62 3.52 -5.51
C ILE A 39 10.63 4.16 -4.55
N SER A 40 11.23 3.34 -3.67
CA SER A 40 12.36 3.72 -2.83
C SER A 40 13.63 3.96 -3.66
N LYS A 41 14.65 4.59 -3.05
CA LYS A 41 15.95 4.87 -3.67
C LYS A 41 16.61 3.61 -4.27
N ASP A 42 16.45 2.47 -3.63
CA ASP A 42 17.01 1.18 -4.02
C ASP A 42 16.02 0.28 -4.79
N GLY A 43 14.89 0.84 -5.23
CA GLY A 43 14.00 0.23 -6.22
C GLY A 43 12.89 -0.66 -5.67
N HIS A 44 12.54 -0.59 -4.38
CA HIS A 44 11.41 -1.31 -3.82
C HIS A 44 10.10 -0.54 -4.02
N LEU A 45 9.01 -1.26 -4.30
CA LEU A 45 7.67 -0.70 -4.39
C LEU A 45 7.08 -0.55 -2.98
N MET A 46 6.98 0.70 -2.54
CA MET A 46 6.49 1.06 -1.21
C MET A 46 5.06 1.56 -1.28
N VAL A 47 4.24 1.17 -0.30
CA VAL A 47 2.84 1.62 -0.20
C VAL A 47 2.82 2.95 0.53
N PHE A 48 2.67 4.05 -0.23
CA PHE A 48 2.71 5.40 0.32
C PHE A 48 2.12 6.43 -0.65
N HIS A 49 1.35 7.40 -0.11
CA HIS A 49 0.66 8.39 -0.94
C HIS A 49 1.53 9.59 -1.30
N ASP A 50 2.04 10.32 -0.29
CA ASP A 50 2.74 11.58 -0.50
C ASP A 50 4.16 11.37 -1.06
N GLU A 51 4.68 12.33 -1.78
CA GLU A 51 6.08 12.32 -2.21
C GLU A 51 7.05 12.49 -1.04
N ARG A 52 6.59 13.13 0.06
CA ARG A 52 7.35 13.37 1.28
C ARG A 52 6.80 12.53 2.43
N VAL A 53 7.71 12.04 3.27
CA VAL A 53 7.34 11.20 4.42
C VAL A 53 6.84 11.98 5.64
N ASP A 54 6.95 13.30 5.61
CA ASP A 54 6.78 14.20 6.77
C ASP A 54 5.38 14.15 7.42
N ARG A 55 4.31 14.00 6.63
CA ARG A 55 2.93 14.13 7.13
C ARG A 55 2.49 12.93 7.98
N THR A 56 2.90 11.74 7.63
CA THR A 56 2.38 10.50 8.23
C THR A 56 3.43 9.71 9.01
N THR A 57 4.70 10.13 8.96
CA THR A 57 5.79 9.44 9.66
C THR A 57 6.59 10.39 10.56
N ASP A 58 7.47 9.85 11.36
CA ASP A 58 8.45 10.59 12.16
C ASP A 58 9.71 11.03 11.36
N GLY A 59 9.76 10.72 10.05
CA GLY A 59 10.83 11.13 9.14
C GLY A 59 10.57 12.47 8.46
N THR A 60 11.55 12.94 7.67
CA THR A 60 11.46 14.17 6.88
C THR A 60 12.12 13.99 5.52
N GLY A 61 11.55 14.59 4.47
CA GLY A 61 12.15 14.57 3.13
C GLY A 61 11.36 13.70 2.15
N PHE A 62 11.95 13.47 0.98
CA PHE A 62 11.29 12.73 -0.09
C PHE A 62 11.46 11.22 0.09
N LEU A 63 10.37 10.47 -0.08
CA LEU A 63 10.37 9.00 -0.01
C LEU A 63 11.45 8.39 -0.93
N ARG A 64 11.57 8.87 -2.14
CA ARG A 64 12.53 8.39 -3.15
C ARG A 64 14.01 8.51 -2.77
N ASP A 65 14.33 9.32 -1.74
CA ASP A 65 15.70 9.52 -1.27
C ASP A 65 16.10 8.49 -0.20
N TYR A 66 15.13 7.71 0.31
CA TYR A 66 15.31 6.65 1.31
C TYR A 66 15.43 5.28 0.64
N THR A 67 16.30 4.44 1.18
CA THR A 67 16.32 3.01 0.87
C THR A 67 15.13 2.29 1.54
N TYR A 68 14.84 1.06 1.11
CA TYR A 68 13.85 0.21 1.75
C TYR A 68 14.06 0.10 3.26
N GLU A 69 15.30 -0.22 3.68
CA GLU A 69 15.64 -0.38 5.10
C GLU A 69 15.44 0.91 5.91
N GLU A 70 15.75 2.07 5.33
CA GLU A 70 15.53 3.36 5.97
C GLU A 70 14.03 3.66 6.10
N LEU A 71 13.22 3.41 5.07
CA LEU A 71 11.76 3.58 5.10
C LEU A 71 11.11 2.66 6.14
N ARG A 72 11.58 1.43 6.27
CA ARG A 72 11.06 0.46 7.25
C ARG A 72 11.38 0.83 8.71
N ARG A 73 12.31 1.73 8.95
CA ARG A 73 12.61 2.26 10.29
C ARG A 73 11.76 3.47 10.67
N LEU A 74 11.16 4.14 9.70
CA LEU A 74 10.21 5.22 9.95
C LEU A 74 8.97 4.67 10.65
N ARG A 75 8.41 5.50 11.54
CA ARG A 75 7.25 5.13 12.35
C ARG A 75 6.05 5.97 11.95
N ILE A 76 4.93 5.28 11.74
CA ILE A 76 3.62 5.90 11.56
C ILE A 76 2.90 5.76 12.88
N ASP A 77 2.50 6.89 13.50
CA ASP A 77 1.75 6.85 14.76
C ASP A 77 0.36 6.22 14.55
N ALA A 78 0.10 5.13 15.22
CA ALA A 78 -1.17 4.40 15.18
C ALA A 78 -2.06 4.67 16.40
N GLY A 79 -1.68 5.62 17.25
CA GLY A 79 -2.37 5.94 18.50
C GLY A 79 -2.04 4.95 19.62
N ASP A 80 -2.40 5.31 20.85
CA ASP A 80 -2.18 4.50 22.06
C ASP A 80 -0.73 3.99 22.24
N GLY A 81 0.26 4.76 21.76
CA GLY A 81 1.68 4.40 21.84
C GLY A 81 2.12 3.29 20.86
N LYS A 82 1.27 2.91 19.92
CA LYS A 82 1.56 1.94 18.86
C LYS A 82 2.11 2.63 17.64
N ASN A 83 2.98 1.93 16.92
CA ASN A 83 3.53 2.40 15.67
C ASN A 83 3.35 1.35 14.58
N GLU A 84 3.12 1.83 13.36
CA GLU A 84 3.11 1.05 12.12
C GLU A 84 4.36 1.39 11.29
N GLN A 85 4.69 0.50 10.37
CA GLN A 85 5.75 0.73 9.37
C GLN A 85 5.12 1.06 8.01
N ILE A 86 5.89 1.70 7.12
CA ILE A 86 5.51 1.84 5.72
C ILE A 86 5.56 0.44 5.08
N PRO A 87 4.45 -0.11 4.56
CA PRO A 87 4.46 -1.43 3.93
C PRO A 87 5.19 -1.43 2.59
N CYS A 88 5.77 -2.55 2.19
CA CYS A 88 6.04 -2.81 0.78
C CYS A 88 4.80 -3.44 0.11
N ILE A 89 4.72 -3.32 -1.21
CA ILE A 89 3.54 -3.83 -1.95
C ILE A 89 3.39 -5.34 -1.83
N GLU A 90 4.47 -6.08 -1.66
CA GLU A 90 4.46 -7.52 -1.51
C GLU A 90 3.65 -7.99 -0.30
N GLU A 91 3.69 -7.25 0.82
CA GLU A 91 2.91 -7.53 2.03
C GLU A 91 1.40 -7.38 1.75
N LEU A 92 1.01 -6.32 1.03
CA LEU A 92 -0.39 -6.12 0.66
C LEU A 92 -0.87 -7.15 -0.37
N LEU A 93 -0.03 -7.52 -1.34
CA LEU A 93 -0.39 -8.56 -2.32
C LEU A 93 -0.55 -9.94 -1.66
N GLU A 94 0.21 -10.25 -0.61
CA GLU A 94 0.05 -11.47 0.18
C GLU A 94 -1.30 -11.48 0.91
N LEU A 95 -1.64 -10.38 1.60
CA LEU A 95 -2.95 -10.21 2.23
C LEU A 95 -4.10 -10.34 1.21
N LEU A 96 -3.94 -9.75 0.01
CA LEU A 96 -4.93 -9.86 -1.06
C LEU A 96 -5.10 -11.31 -1.54
N GLN A 97 -4.02 -12.08 -1.67
CA GLN A 97 -4.11 -13.51 -2.06
C GLN A 97 -4.99 -14.29 -1.07
N ASP A 98 -4.79 -14.09 0.23
CA ASP A 98 -5.62 -14.72 1.26
C ASP A 98 -7.08 -14.28 1.13
N LYS A 99 -7.31 -12.97 0.95
CA LYS A 99 -8.66 -12.43 0.81
C LYS A 99 -9.39 -12.93 -0.42
N VAL A 100 -8.75 -13.05 -1.57
CA VAL A 100 -9.39 -13.55 -2.80
C VAL A 100 -9.66 -15.05 -2.79
N HIS A 101 -8.99 -15.83 -1.95
CA HIS A 101 -9.37 -17.22 -1.67
C HIS A 101 -10.72 -17.30 -0.96
N GLU A 102 -11.05 -16.33 -0.12
CA GLU A 102 -12.34 -16.25 0.58
C GLU A 102 -13.42 -15.59 -0.28
N ASP A 103 -13.06 -14.56 -1.02
CA ASP A 103 -13.93 -13.76 -1.89
C ASP A 103 -13.24 -13.44 -3.23
N ALA A 104 -13.46 -14.29 -4.23
CA ALA A 104 -12.86 -14.15 -5.55
C ALA A 104 -13.27 -12.86 -6.30
N ALA A 105 -14.33 -12.17 -5.86
CA ALA A 105 -14.77 -10.91 -6.44
C ALA A 105 -14.07 -9.67 -5.82
N PHE A 106 -13.37 -9.85 -4.71
CA PHE A 106 -12.64 -8.76 -4.04
C PHE A 106 -11.54 -8.20 -4.93
N LYS A 107 -11.35 -6.88 -4.90
CA LYS A 107 -10.43 -6.16 -5.79
C LYS A 107 -9.44 -5.31 -5.02
N LEU A 108 -8.29 -5.05 -5.66
CA LEU A 108 -7.32 -4.04 -5.26
C LEU A 108 -7.13 -3.05 -6.41
N ASN A 109 -7.28 -1.75 -6.14
CA ASN A 109 -6.91 -0.68 -7.05
C ASN A 109 -5.59 -0.07 -6.59
N ILE A 110 -4.57 -0.08 -7.43
CA ILE A 110 -3.25 0.46 -7.13
C ILE A 110 -3.03 1.73 -7.96
N GLU A 111 -2.95 2.89 -7.28
CA GLU A 111 -2.54 4.13 -7.91
C GLU A 111 -1.00 4.18 -7.99
N LEU A 112 -0.49 4.37 -9.20
CA LEU A 112 0.94 4.60 -9.42
C LEU A 112 1.24 6.09 -9.27
N LYS A 113 1.98 6.47 -8.22
CA LYS A 113 2.32 7.88 -7.93
C LYS A 113 3.46 8.35 -8.84
N ASN A 114 3.18 8.44 -10.14
CA ASN A 114 4.15 8.73 -11.20
C ASN A 114 3.97 10.12 -11.83
N SER A 115 3.06 10.95 -11.27
CA SER A 115 2.71 12.25 -11.85
C SER A 115 3.65 13.39 -11.45
N VAL A 116 4.19 13.38 -10.23
CA VAL A 116 5.13 14.41 -9.72
C VAL A 116 6.56 14.00 -10.05
N TYR A 117 6.93 12.75 -9.75
CA TYR A 117 8.20 12.15 -10.14
C TYR A 117 7.93 10.93 -11.00
N GLN A 118 8.62 10.86 -12.14
CA GLN A 118 8.59 9.66 -12.94
C GLN A 118 9.50 8.60 -12.33
N TYR A 119 8.97 7.40 -12.18
CA TYR A 119 9.70 6.22 -11.73
C TYR A 119 9.81 5.22 -12.89
N PRO A 120 10.86 5.31 -13.72
CA PRO A 120 11.03 4.41 -14.86
C PRO A 120 11.03 2.95 -14.42
N GLY A 121 10.21 2.13 -15.09
CA GLY A 121 10.09 0.69 -14.79
C GLY A 121 9.13 0.34 -13.64
N MET A 122 8.41 1.33 -13.05
CA MET A 122 7.42 1.05 -12.01
C MET A 122 6.29 0.16 -12.53
N GLU A 123 5.78 0.49 -13.72
CA GLU A 123 4.67 -0.20 -14.36
C GLU A 123 5.02 -1.67 -14.64
N GLU A 124 6.17 -1.92 -15.25
CA GLU A 124 6.63 -3.28 -15.53
C GLU A 124 6.82 -4.07 -14.24
N LYS A 125 7.43 -3.44 -13.23
CA LYS A 125 7.71 -4.09 -11.95
C LYS A 125 6.44 -4.54 -11.23
N ILE A 126 5.41 -3.69 -11.15
CA ILE A 126 4.15 -4.06 -10.51
C ILE A 126 3.38 -5.11 -11.32
N VAL A 127 3.36 -4.98 -12.64
CA VAL A 127 2.70 -5.96 -13.52
C VAL A 127 3.35 -7.35 -13.38
N ASP A 128 4.67 -7.42 -13.33
CA ASP A 128 5.40 -8.69 -13.11
C ASP A 128 5.04 -9.33 -11.77
N LEU A 129 4.95 -8.53 -10.71
CA LEU A 129 4.54 -9.03 -9.38
C LEU A 129 3.11 -9.56 -9.39
N ILE A 130 2.18 -8.84 -10.01
CA ILE A 130 0.78 -9.25 -10.16
C ILE A 130 0.69 -10.60 -10.91
N HIS A 131 1.43 -10.75 -12.02
CA HIS A 131 1.46 -11.97 -12.79
C HIS A 131 2.04 -13.16 -12.02
N LYS A 132 3.17 -12.95 -11.34
CA LYS A 132 3.80 -13.98 -10.50
C LYS A 132 2.87 -14.53 -9.41
N ARG A 133 1.99 -13.68 -8.91
CA ARG A 133 1.03 -14.03 -7.84
C ARG A 133 -0.33 -14.51 -8.36
N GLY A 134 -0.56 -14.45 -9.67
CA GLY A 134 -1.83 -14.88 -10.27
C GLY A 134 -3.02 -13.95 -9.96
N LEU A 135 -2.76 -12.67 -9.69
CA LEU A 135 -3.75 -11.69 -9.22
C LEU A 135 -4.35 -10.81 -10.33
N GLN A 136 -4.08 -11.11 -11.62
CA GLN A 136 -4.49 -10.28 -12.78
C GLN A 136 -5.99 -10.01 -12.88
N LYS A 137 -6.82 -10.88 -12.26
CA LYS A 137 -8.27 -10.70 -12.26
C LYS A 137 -8.77 -9.83 -11.10
N ASN A 138 -7.91 -9.55 -10.12
CA ASN A 138 -8.26 -8.89 -8.88
C ASN A 138 -7.64 -7.50 -8.73
N ILE A 139 -6.71 -7.13 -9.63
CA ILE A 139 -6.03 -5.83 -9.65
C ILE A 139 -6.28 -5.13 -10.98
#